data_eae09bacd04383c531f8753231b43863
#
_entry.id   eae09bacd04383c531f8753231b43863
#
_cell.length_a   1.000
_cell.length_b   1.000
_cell.length_c   1.000
_cell.angle_alpha   90.00
_cell.angle_beta   90.00
_cell.angle_gamma   90.00
#
_symmetry.space_group_name_H-M   'P 1'
#
loop_
_entity.id
_entity.type
_entity.pdbx_description
1 polymer ?
#
loop_
_entity_poly.entity_id
_entity_poly.type
_entity_poly.pdbx_seq_one_letter_code
_entity_poly.pdbx_strand_id
1 'polypeptide(L)'
;MKRTATIILNRNLPKETDALVEHLKKYDGDHTDIFVVEAGSDKDKLSKYCTWHVTTTEAVKHGLRYSRGMNYGLLQLYKTGNWDRYDSFFLITNDTKFPKNQNTIETLQKIQIEHSKVGIISPCSDRWGEKNLIGLNSIKYFWFIHNNAYFLRKEMLDQLLNKDNPTHMNFLFDGDNFRGYLSESEIIAKAYANDWAAAITTQVVAEEDESYLLDKNKSIKTESYDENLQLYVCEGLKWAKRKYGFNNRWQMMQYSKLFYEKFFEYFPEEKVYKI
;
A
#
# COMPACT_ATOMS: atom_id res chain seq x y z
N MET A 1 -16.47 12.30 13.07
CA MET A 1 -16.24 10.88 12.65
C MET A 1 -14.92 10.88 11.90
N LYS A 2 -14.00 9.98 12.24
CA LYS A 2 -12.72 9.85 11.53
C LYS A 2 -12.99 9.42 10.09
N ARG A 3 -12.33 10.04 9.12
CA ARG A 3 -12.55 9.77 7.69
C ARG A 3 -11.28 9.26 7.04
N THR A 4 -11.43 8.29 6.16
CA THR A 4 -10.31 7.69 5.41
C THR A 4 -10.31 8.19 3.97
N ALA A 5 -9.14 8.49 3.41
CA ALA A 5 -8.96 8.62 1.97
C ALA A 5 -8.51 7.29 1.39
N THR A 6 -9.35 6.63 0.59
CA THR A 6 -9.00 5.40 -0.12
C THR A 6 -8.49 5.73 -1.50
N ILE A 7 -7.26 5.34 -1.81
CA ILE A 7 -6.63 5.54 -3.12
C ILE A 7 -6.53 4.19 -3.83
N ILE A 8 -7.18 4.09 -4.98
CA ILE A 8 -7.18 2.89 -5.83
C ILE A 8 -6.34 3.18 -7.07
N LEU A 9 -5.33 2.35 -7.31
CA LEU A 9 -4.51 2.44 -8.51
C LEU A 9 -5.10 1.56 -9.61
N ASN A 10 -5.35 2.15 -10.78
CA ASN A 10 -5.85 1.47 -11.97
C ASN A 10 -4.94 1.68 -13.19
N ARG A 11 -4.90 0.67 -14.05
CA ARG A 11 -4.41 0.82 -15.43
C ARG A 11 -5.17 -0.11 -16.38
N ASN A 12 -5.99 0.48 -17.26
CA ASN A 12 -6.74 -0.22 -18.31
C ASN A 12 -7.69 -1.34 -17.87
N LEU A 13 -8.10 -1.37 -16.60
CA LEU A 13 -9.00 -2.38 -16.05
C LEU A 13 -10.19 -1.72 -15.35
N PRO A 14 -11.08 -1.03 -16.11
CA PRO A 14 -12.19 -0.30 -15.51
C PRO A 14 -13.19 -1.20 -14.78
N LYS A 15 -13.44 -2.41 -15.28
CA LYS A 15 -14.43 -3.33 -14.68
C LYS A 15 -14.03 -3.76 -13.27
N GLU A 16 -12.77 -4.14 -13.08
CA GLU A 16 -12.20 -4.56 -11.81
C GLU A 16 -12.20 -3.38 -10.81
N THR A 17 -11.76 -2.22 -11.27
CA THR A 17 -11.73 -0.99 -10.49
C THR A 17 -13.13 -0.56 -10.08
N ASP A 18 -14.10 -0.55 -11.01
CA ASP A 18 -15.47 -0.18 -10.73
C ASP A 18 -16.11 -1.12 -9.71
N ALA A 19 -15.89 -2.43 -9.85
CA ALA A 19 -16.40 -3.42 -8.90
C ALA A 19 -15.82 -3.23 -7.49
N LEU A 20 -14.53 -2.92 -7.37
CA LEU A 20 -13.89 -2.61 -6.10
C LEU A 20 -14.45 -1.34 -5.47
N VAL A 21 -14.62 -0.28 -6.26
CA VAL A 21 -15.23 0.99 -5.79
C VAL A 21 -16.67 0.75 -5.31
N GLU A 22 -17.46 0.00 -6.06
CA GLU A 22 -18.85 -0.32 -5.69
C GLU A 22 -18.92 -1.15 -4.41
N HIS A 23 -18.02 -2.10 -4.25
CA HIS A 23 -17.91 -2.86 -3.00
C HIS A 23 -17.64 -1.94 -1.80
N LEU A 24 -16.61 -1.10 -1.89
CA LEU A 24 -16.26 -0.19 -0.79
C LEU A 24 -17.37 0.85 -0.51
N LYS A 25 -18.01 1.39 -1.54
CA LYS A 25 -19.17 2.29 -1.36
C LYS A 25 -20.32 1.61 -0.65
N LYS A 26 -20.55 0.34 -0.94
CA LYS A 26 -21.66 -0.41 -0.33
C LYS A 26 -21.44 -0.72 1.14
N TYR A 27 -20.21 -1.07 1.54
CA TYR A 27 -19.93 -1.58 2.88
C TYR A 27 -19.22 -0.56 3.80
N ASP A 28 -18.51 0.41 3.21
CA ASP A 28 -17.69 1.37 3.95
C ASP A 28 -17.91 2.84 3.51
N GLY A 29 -18.96 3.13 2.71
CA GLY A 29 -19.18 4.44 2.09
C GLY A 29 -19.23 5.61 3.06
N ASP A 30 -19.74 5.40 4.28
CA ASP A 30 -19.81 6.43 5.32
C ASP A 30 -18.44 6.71 5.98
N HIS A 31 -17.49 5.81 5.81
CA HIS A 31 -16.16 5.85 6.46
C HIS A 31 -15.05 6.35 5.54
N THR A 32 -15.29 6.46 4.23
CA THR A 32 -14.25 6.77 3.25
C THR A 32 -14.69 7.67 2.11
N ASP A 33 -13.75 8.48 1.60
CA ASP A 33 -13.79 9.08 0.27
C ASP A 33 -12.86 8.28 -0.64
N ILE A 34 -13.34 7.89 -1.83
CA ILE A 34 -12.61 7.02 -2.76
C ILE A 34 -12.07 7.82 -3.93
N PHE A 35 -10.79 7.64 -4.21
CA PHE A 35 -10.04 8.31 -5.27
C PHE A 35 -9.39 7.27 -6.19
N VAL A 36 -9.68 7.34 -7.48
CA VAL A 36 -9.13 6.44 -8.48
C VAL A 36 -8.06 7.17 -9.29
N VAL A 37 -6.83 6.64 -9.25
CA VAL A 37 -5.69 7.10 -10.05
C VAL A 37 -5.57 6.23 -11.29
N GLU A 38 -5.80 6.80 -12.46
CA GLU A 38 -5.57 6.16 -13.75
C GLU A 38 -4.09 6.34 -14.15
N ALA A 39 -3.32 5.29 -14.00
CA ALA A 39 -1.86 5.29 -14.14
C ALA A 39 -1.40 5.13 -15.60
N GLY A 40 -1.83 6.01 -16.47
CA GLY A 40 -1.55 5.96 -17.90
C GLY A 40 -2.52 5.06 -18.69
N SER A 41 -3.76 4.97 -18.23
CA SER A 41 -4.84 4.25 -18.93
C SER A 41 -5.20 4.89 -20.25
N ASP A 42 -5.66 4.08 -21.21
CA ASP A 42 -6.26 4.55 -22.46
C ASP A 42 -7.59 5.27 -22.15
N LYS A 43 -7.95 6.26 -22.96
CA LYS A 43 -9.17 7.08 -22.72
C LYS A 43 -10.47 6.28 -22.72
N ASP A 44 -10.52 5.20 -23.48
CA ASP A 44 -11.67 4.28 -23.60
C ASP A 44 -11.67 3.19 -22.51
N LYS A 45 -10.67 3.18 -21.64
CA LYS A 45 -10.50 2.18 -20.54
C LYS A 45 -10.38 2.81 -19.16
N LEU A 46 -10.93 4.00 -19.00
CA LEU A 46 -11.00 4.64 -17.70
C LEU A 46 -12.13 4.03 -16.86
N SER A 47 -11.90 3.91 -15.55
CA SER A 47 -12.97 3.66 -14.60
C SER A 47 -14.00 4.79 -14.65
N LYS A 48 -15.28 4.48 -14.49
CA LYS A 48 -16.35 5.50 -14.32
C LYS A 48 -16.17 6.34 -13.06
N TYR A 49 -15.32 5.89 -12.15
CA TYR A 49 -14.95 6.58 -10.91
C TYR A 49 -13.57 7.26 -10.99
N CYS A 50 -13.00 7.43 -12.20
CA CYS A 50 -11.73 8.11 -12.40
C CYS A 50 -11.71 9.47 -11.69
N THR A 51 -10.76 9.67 -10.78
CA THR A 51 -10.53 10.96 -10.12
C THR A 51 -9.39 11.71 -10.80
N TRP A 52 -8.29 11.02 -11.06
CA TRP A 52 -7.12 11.62 -11.71
C TRP A 52 -6.62 10.72 -12.84
N HIS A 53 -6.48 11.29 -14.02
CA HIS A 53 -5.94 10.61 -15.19
C HIS A 53 -4.55 11.15 -15.52
N VAL A 54 -3.52 10.30 -15.33
CA VAL A 54 -2.12 10.63 -15.63
C VAL A 54 -1.82 10.29 -17.07
N THR A 55 -1.55 11.31 -17.89
CA THR A 55 -1.40 11.18 -19.35
C THR A 55 0.00 11.55 -19.84
N THR A 56 1.01 11.59 -18.96
CA THR A 56 2.39 11.81 -19.37
C THR A 56 2.85 10.66 -20.28
N THR A 57 3.75 10.94 -21.21
CA THR A 57 4.28 9.95 -22.17
C THR A 57 4.80 8.71 -21.44
N GLU A 58 5.51 8.89 -20.34
CA GLU A 58 6.06 7.83 -19.52
C GLU A 58 4.95 6.97 -18.87
N ALA A 59 3.94 7.61 -18.28
CA ALA A 59 2.82 6.92 -17.68
C ALA A 59 1.99 6.12 -18.70
N VAL A 60 1.72 6.70 -19.87
CA VAL A 60 1.00 6.03 -20.95
C VAL A 60 1.78 4.80 -21.46
N LYS A 61 3.09 4.92 -21.60
CA LYS A 61 3.94 3.85 -22.11
C LYS A 61 4.15 2.72 -21.09
N HIS A 62 4.49 3.05 -19.83
CA HIS A 62 4.97 2.09 -18.83
C HIS A 62 4.08 1.95 -17.59
N GLY A 63 3.06 2.81 -17.41
CA GLY A 63 2.31 2.96 -16.19
C GLY A 63 3.10 3.70 -15.10
N LEU A 64 2.42 4.06 -14.01
CA LEU A 64 3.11 4.62 -12.85
C LEU A 64 3.65 3.54 -11.91
N ARG A 65 3.14 2.30 -12.00
CA ARG A 65 3.39 1.25 -11.03
C ARG A 65 2.98 1.68 -9.60
N TYR A 66 3.14 0.79 -8.63
CA TYR A 66 2.62 1.01 -7.27
C TYR A 66 3.18 2.30 -6.62
N SER A 67 4.50 2.38 -6.45
CA SER A 67 5.14 3.48 -5.71
C SER A 67 4.80 4.86 -6.27
N ARG A 68 4.95 5.06 -7.57
CA ARG A 68 4.66 6.33 -8.24
C ARG A 68 3.17 6.65 -8.28
N GLY A 69 2.33 5.63 -8.46
CA GLY A 69 0.87 5.79 -8.52
C GLY A 69 0.28 6.19 -7.17
N MET A 70 0.70 5.52 -6.10
CA MET A 70 0.27 5.86 -4.74
C MET A 70 0.80 7.23 -4.30
N ASN A 71 2.08 7.52 -4.61
CA ASN A 71 2.63 8.86 -4.40
C ASN A 71 1.83 9.94 -5.14
N TYR A 72 1.41 9.67 -6.38
CA TYR A 72 0.62 10.62 -7.15
C TYR A 72 -0.70 10.93 -6.45
N GLY A 73 -1.46 9.91 -6.05
CA GLY A 73 -2.74 10.10 -5.36
C GLY A 73 -2.60 10.86 -4.04
N LEU A 74 -1.65 10.45 -3.19
CA LEU A 74 -1.35 11.12 -1.93
C LEU A 74 -0.94 12.59 -2.14
N LEU A 75 -0.10 12.85 -3.13
CA LEU A 75 0.37 14.18 -3.47
C LEU A 75 -0.76 15.09 -3.98
N GLN A 76 -1.73 14.56 -4.73
CA GLN A 76 -2.89 15.34 -5.16
C GLN A 76 -3.72 15.79 -3.95
N LEU A 77 -3.98 14.90 -2.99
CA LEU A 77 -4.68 15.24 -1.75
C LEU A 77 -3.92 16.30 -0.94
N TYR A 78 -2.61 16.18 -0.86
CA TYR A 78 -1.75 17.14 -0.16
C TYR A 78 -1.79 18.52 -0.84
N LYS A 79 -1.57 18.58 -2.16
CA LYS A 79 -1.53 19.84 -2.94
C LYS A 79 -2.87 20.58 -3.02
N THR A 80 -3.99 19.84 -2.97
CA THR A 80 -5.34 20.44 -3.03
C THR A 80 -5.86 20.90 -1.68
N GLY A 81 -5.07 20.79 -0.60
CA GLY A 81 -5.48 21.17 0.76
C GLY A 81 -6.51 20.22 1.39
N ASN A 82 -6.71 19.04 0.81
CA ASN A 82 -7.66 18.05 1.35
C ASN A 82 -7.02 17.10 2.37
N TRP A 83 -5.71 17.19 2.60
CA TRP A 83 -4.96 16.30 3.47
C TRP A 83 -5.52 16.23 4.89
N ASP A 84 -5.82 17.39 5.49
CA ASP A 84 -6.28 17.47 6.87
C ASP A 84 -7.75 17.08 7.10
N ARG A 85 -8.46 16.71 6.03
CA ARG A 85 -9.80 16.13 6.12
C ARG A 85 -9.80 14.66 6.54
N TYR A 86 -8.64 14.00 6.50
CA TYR A 86 -8.51 12.57 6.72
C TYR A 86 -7.58 12.28 7.89
N ASP A 87 -7.95 11.27 8.68
CA ASP A 87 -7.13 10.72 9.76
C ASP A 87 -6.34 9.48 9.31
N SER A 88 -6.73 8.91 8.18
CA SER A 88 -6.12 7.70 7.62
C SER A 88 -6.16 7.69 6.10
N PHE A 89 -5.25 6.92 5.51
CA PHE A 89 -5.14 6.70 4.07
C PHE A 89 -5.10 5.22 3.78
N PHE A 90 -5.97 4.73 2.90
CA PHE A 90 -6.01 3.33 2.50
C PHE A 90 -5.53 3.19 1.06
N LEU A 91 -4.36 2.57 0.89
CA LEU A 91 -3.72 2.37 -0.42
C LEU A 91 -3.98 0.95 -0.89
N ILE A 92 -4.69 0.79 -1.99
CA ILE A 92 -5.03 -0.51 -2.55
C ILE A 92 -4.87 -0.53 -4.07
N THR A 93 -4.56 -1.71 -4.60
CA THR A 93 -4.54 -1.97 -6.04
C THR A 93 -5.88 -2.53 -6.49
N ASN A 94 -6.22 -2.39 -7.76
CA ASN A 94 -7.53 -2.80 -8.28
C ASN A 94 -7.70 -4.33 -8.44
N ASP A 95 -6.67 -5.12 -8.16
CA ASP A 95 -6.68 -6.58 -8.03
C ASP A 95 -7.00 -7.05 -6.61
N THR A 96 -7.12 -6.13 -5.66
CA THR A 96 -7.52 -6.43 -4.28
C THR A 96 -9.00 -6.82 -4.21
N LYS A 97 -9.29 -7.94 -3.54
CA LYS A 97 -10.64 -8.46 -3.30
C LYS A 97 -10.92 -8.54 -1.80
N PHE A 98 -12.09 -8.08 -1.41
CA PHE A 98 -12.60 -8.21 -0.04
C PHE A 98 -13.75 -9.21 0.02
N PRO A 99 -13.92 -9.94 1.12
CA PRO A 99 -15.11 -10.77 1.36
C PRO A 99 -16.40 -9.94 1.31
N LYS A 100 -17.47 -10.56 0.82
CA LYS A 100 -18.80 -9.93 0.89
C LYS A 100 -19.19 -9.69 2.34
N ASN A 101 -19.86 -8.56 2.59
CA ASN A 101 -20.36 -8.13 3.90
C ASN A 101 -19.28 -7.83 4.96
N GLN A 102 -18.04 -7.53 4.54
CA GLN A 102 -16.98 -7.11 5.43
C GLN A 102 -16.93 -5.57 5.49
N ASN A 103 -17.06 -5.00 6.68
CA ASN A 103 -16.82 -3.57 6.95
C ASN A 103 -15.32 -3.37 7.16
N THR A 104 -14.59 -3.27 6.07
CA THR A 104 -13.12 -3.28 6.08
C THR A 104 -12.57 -2.01 6.73
N ILE A 105 -12.99 -0.84 6.24
CA ILE A 105 -12.43 0.45 6.66
C ILE A 105 -12.84 0.78 8.09
N GLU A 106 -14.10 0.56 8.45
CA GLU A 106 -14.57 0.75 9.83
C GLU A 106 -13.77 -0.08 10.82
N THR A 107 -13.51 -1.36 10.50
CA THR A 107 -12.72 -2.25 11.35
C THR A 107 -11.27 -1.78 11.47
N LEU A 108 -10.63 -1.39 10.36
CA LEU A 108 -9.26 -0.86 10.38
C LEU A 108 -9.14 0.44 11.17
N GLN A 109 -10.16 1.33 11.10
CA GLN A 109 -10.23 2.55 11.91
C GLN A 109 -10.32 2.22 13.41
N LYS A 110 -11.13 1.22 13.79
CA LYS A 110 -11.24 0.77 15.20
C LYS A 110 -9.90 0.24 15.71
N ILE A 111 -9.25 -0.63 14.94
CA ILE A 111 -7.90 -1.13 15.28
C ILE A 111 -6.92 0.02 15.46
N GLN A 112 -6.94 1.00 14.56
CA GLN A 112 -6.03 2.15 14.63
C GLN A 112 -6.28 3.01 15.87
N ILE A 113 -7.53 3.10 16.36
CA ILE A 113 -7.88 3.82 17.59
C ILE A 113 -7.38 3.04 18.81
N GLU A 114 -7.59 1.73 18.84
CA GLU A 114 -7.21 0.85 19.94
C GLU A 114 -5.68 0.70 20.09
N HIS A 115 -4.95 0.79 18.97
CA HIS A 115 -3.50 0.62 18.89
C HIS A 115 -2.82 1.93 18.49
N SER A 116 -2.58 2.79 19.47
CA SER A 116 -2.06 4.16 19.22
C SER A 116 -0.68 4.20 18.55
N LYS A 117 0.14 3.15 18.72
CA LYS A 117 1.47 3.03 18.11
C LYS A 117 1.44 2.46 16.69
N VAL A 118 0.30 1.95 16.21
CA VAL A 118 0.23 1.39 14.88
C VAL A 118 0.09 2.48 13.82
N GLY A 119 1.09 2.58 12.96
CA GLY A 119 1.14 3.49 11.81
C GLY A 119 0.71 2.83 10.50
N ILE A 120 0.98 1.52 10.34
CA ILE A 120 0.63 0.73 9.17
C ILE A 120 -0.20 -0.46 9.61
N ILE A 121 -1.35 -0.70 8.96
CA ILE A 121 -2.15 -1.92 9.14
C ILE A 121 -2.35 -2.56 7.77
N SER A 122 -2.10 -3.86 7.67
CA SER A 122 -2.46 -4.66 6.51
C SER A 122 -3.48 -5.73 6.90
N PRO A 123 -4.59 -5.87 6.17
CA PRO A 123 -5.41 -7.06 6.25
C PRO A 123 -4.58 -8.31 5.94
N CYS A 124 -4.83 -9.41 6.62
CA CYS A 124 -4.23 -10.70 6.29
C CYS A 124 -4.96 -11.33 5.10
N SER A 125 -4.23 -12.06 4.27
CA SER A 125 -4.83 -12.96 3.29
C SER A 125 -5.06 -14.34 3.90
N ASP A 126 -6.14 -15.01 3.52
CA ASP A 126 -6.41 -16.40 3.92
C ASP A 126 -5.36 -17.39 3.41
N ARG A 127 -4.62 -16.99 2.36
CA ARG A 127 -3.55 -17.80 1.75
C ARG A 127 -2.19 -17.62 2.42
N TRP A 128 -2.00 -16.57 3.21
CA TRP A 128 -0.71 -16.32 3.85
C TRP A 128 -0.49 -17.26 5.04
N GLY A 129 0.70 -17.85 5.11
CA GLY A 129 1.08 -18.69 6.24
C GLY A 129 1.11 -17.95 7.56
N GLU A 130 1.34 -16.64 7.51
CA GLU A 130 1.39 -15.73 8.67
C GLU A 130 0.09 -15.70 9.47
N LYS A 131 -1.08 -15.96 8.85
CA LYS A 131 -2.36 -16.00 9.58
C LYS A 131 -2.33 -16.99 10.75
N ASN A 132 -1.59 -18.10 10.62
CA ASN A 132 -1.46 -19.10 11.69
C ASN A 132 -0.62 -18.60 12.86
N LEU A 133 0.29 -17.63 12.62
CA LEU A 133 1.09 -16.98 13.64
C LEU A 133 0.32 -15.87 14.35
N ILE A 134 -0.62 -15.23 13.64
CA ILE A 134 -1.38 -14.09 14.17
C ILE A 134 -2.52 -14.56 15.07
N GLY A 135 -3.20 -15.64 14.70
CA GLY A 135 -4.41 -16.15 15.35
C GLY A 135 -5.70 -15.50 14.81
N LEU A 136 -6.86 -15.99 15.26
CA LEU A 136 -8.16 -15.48 14.83
C LEU A 136 -8.50 -14.16 15.52
N ASN A 137 -9.14 -13.24 14.79
CA ASN A 137 -9.58 -11.94 15.29
C ASN A 137 -8.51 -11.19 16.07
N SER A 138 -7.30 -11.19 15.58
CA SER A 138 -6.12 -10.71 16.25
C SER A 138 -5.34 -9.69 15.43
N ILE A 139 -4.43 -9.01 16.10
CA ILE A 139 -3.43 -8.13 15.49
C ILE A 139 -2.05 -8.49 16.01
N LYS A 140 -1.07 -8.52 15.12
CA LYS A 140 0.33 -8.69 15.49
C LYS A 140 1.20 -7.70 14.72
N TYR A 141 2.25 -7.23 15.38
CA TYR A 141 3.25 -6.36 14.76
C TYR A 141 4.31 -7.22 14.07
N PHE A 142 4.64 -6.82 12.85
CA PHE A 142 5.52 -7.61 12.03
C PHE A 142 6.45 -6.72 11.19
N TRP A 143 7.63 -7.21 10.89
CA TRP A 143 8.65 -6.49 10.13
C TRP A 143 8.62 -6.78 8.63
N PHE A 144 7.72 -7.67 8.20
CA PHE A 144 7.51 -8.02 6.80
C PHE A 144 6.01 -8.15 6.52
N ILE A 145 5.47 -7.29 5.66
CA ILE A 145 4.05 -7.22 5.32
C ILE A 145 3.94 -7.03 3.81
N HIS A 146 3.08 -7.81 3.16
CA HIS A 146 2.76 -7.64 1.75
C HIS A 146 2.03 -6.30 1.48
N ASN A 147 2.13 -5.77 0.27
CA ASN A 147 1.69 -4.41 -0.05
C ASN A 147 0.39 -4.31 -0.86
N ASN A 148 -0.46 -5.34 -0.86
CA ASN A 148 -1.73 -5.31 -1.59
C ASN A 148 -2.74 -4.33 -1.00
N ALA A 149 -2.70 -4.10 0.32
CA ALA A 149 -3.60 -3.19 1.01
C ALA A 149 -2.94 -2.59 2.26
N TYR A 150 -2.64 -1.29 2.24
CA TYR A 150 -2.05 -0.58 3.37
C TYR A 150 -2.98 0.49 3.89
N PHE A 151 -3.40 0.33 5.14
CA PHE A 151 -4.12 1.33 5.91
C PHE A 151 -3.12 2.11 6.77
N LEU A 152 -2.93 3.38 6.45
CA LEU A 152 -1.86 4.22 6.97
C LEU A 152 -2.42 5.33 7.86
N ARG A 153 -1.83 5.52 9.03
CA ARG A 153 -2.14 6.61 9.95
C ARG A 153 -1.58 7.93 9.45
N LYS A 154 -2.40 8.99 9.49
CA LYS A 154 -2.00 10.33 9.06
C LYS A 154 -0.78 10.85 9.81
N GLU A 155 -0.78 10.72 11.14
CA GLU A 155 0.31 11.23 11.99
C GLU A 155 1.66 10.57 11.64
N MET A 156 1.66 9.28 11.30
CA MET A 156 2.87 8.62 10.77
C MET A 156 3.26 9.21 9.42
N LEU A 157 2.30 9.37 8.50
CA LEU A 157 2.58 9.93 7.18
C LEU A 157 3.16 11.34 7.28
N ASP A 158 2.62 12.19 8.17
CA ASP A 158 3.10 13.56 8.36
C ASP A 158 4.59 13.64 8.77
N GLN A 159 5.11 12.57 9.38
CA GLN A 159 6.53 12.44 9.74
C GLN A 159 7.37 11.85 8.61
N LEU A 160 6.80 10.94 7.80
CA LEU A 160 7.53 10.20 6.78
C LEU A 160 7.56 10.86 5.39
N LEU A 161 6.57 11.73 5.11
CA LEU A 161 6.45 12.37 3.81
C LEU A 161 7.60 13.33 3.51
N ASN A 162 8.14 13.25 2.31
CA ASN A 162 9.03 14.26 1.80
C ASN A 162 8.22 15.51 1.41
N LYS A 163 8.33 16.56 2.20
CA LYS A 163 7.64 17.85 1.98
C LYS A 163 8.51 18.86 1.22
N ASP A 164 9.79 18.55 1.02
CA ASP A 164 10.73 19.37 0.26
C ASP A 164 10.66 19.01 -1.22
N ASN A 165 10.07 19.92 -2.03
CA ASN A 165 9.86 19.70 -3.47
C ASN A 165 9.19 18.37 -3.82
N PRO A 166 8.00 18.08 -3.26
CA PRO A 166 7.35 16.80 -3.40
C PRO A 166 6.85 16.53 -4.82
N THR A 167 7.18 15.37 -5.33
CA THR A 167 6.74 14.85 -6.63
C THR A 167 6.21 13.42 -6.47
N HIS A 168 5.59 12.87 -7.49
CA HIS A 168 5.21 11.45 -7.50
C HIS A 168 6.42 10.50 -7.47
N MET A 169 7.64 11.01 -7.63
CA MET A 169 8.88 10.22 -7.54
C MET A 169 9.40 10.05 -6.10
N ASN A 170 9.01 10.93 -5.17
CA ASN A 170 9.68 11.01 -3.88
C ASN A 170 8.78 11.37 -2.69
N PHE A 171 7.45 11.31 -2.81
CA PHE A 171 6.56 11.81 -1.77
C PHE A 171 6.53 10.91 -0.52
N LEU A 172 6.18 9.62 -0.66
CA LEU A 172 6.21 8.60 0.40
C LEU A 172 7.15 7.46 0.03
N PHE A 173 6.92 6.89 -1.14
CA PHE A 173 7.73 5.83 -1.71
C PHE A 173 8.82 6.39 -2.61
N ASP A 174 9.91 5.65 -2.76
CA ASP A 174 10.95 5.97 -3.72
C ASP A 174 10.54 5.53 -5.13
N GLY A 175 10.20 6.48 -5.99
CA GLY A 175 9.77 6.23 -7.37
C GLY A 175 10.90 5.76 -8.31
N ASP A 176 12.17 5.86 -7.88
CA ASP A 176 13.29 5.25 -8.61
C ASP A 176 13.27 3.72 -8.52
N ASN A 177 12.59 3.17 -7.52
CA ASN A 177 12.23 1.76 -7.45
C ASN A 177 10.96 1.52 -8.29
N PHE A 178 11.11 1.48 -9.60
CA PHE A 178 9.99 1.56 -10.54
C PHE A 178 8.96 0.45 -10.33
N ARG A 179 9.39 -0.83 -10.23
CA ARG A 179 8.48 -1.95 -10.00
C ARG A 179 8.17 -2.20 -8.54
N GLY A 180 8.88 -1.58 -7.61
CA GLY A 180 8.55 -1.56 -6.19
C GLY A 180 9.03 -2.76 -5.38
N TYR A 181 9.89 -3.65 -5.90
CA TYR A 181 10.45 -4.73 -5.09
C TYR A 181 11.17 -4.20 -3.86
N LEU A 182 10.80 -4.68 -2.67
CA LEU A 182 11.30 -4.24 -1.36
C LEU A 182 10.82 -2.84 -0.91
N SER A 183 9.90 -2.17 -1.63
CA SER A 183 9.34 -0.89 -1.19
C SER A 183 8.53 -1.01 0.10
N GLU A 184 7.88 -2.16 0.30
CA GLU A 184 7.19 -2.52 1.54
C GLU A 184 8.15 -2.60 2.73
N SER A 185 9.29 -3.25 2.56
CA SER A 185 10.31 -3.34 3.61
C SER A 185 10.90 -1.97 3.96
N GLU A 186 11.04 -1.09 2.97
CA GLU A 186 11.52 0.28 3.20
C GLU A 186 10.54 1.09 4.04
N ILE A 187 9.25 1.09 3.70
CA ILE A 187 8.27 1.89 4.46
C ILE A 187 8.08 1.34 5.88
N ILE A 188 8.13 0.02 6.05
CA ILE A 188 8.06 -0.62 7.37
C ILE A 188 9.28 -0.24 8.21
N ALA A 189 10.50 -0.29 7.64
CA ALA A 189 11.70 0.15 8.34
C ALA A 189 11.62 1.63 8.76
N LYS A 190 11.14 2.51 7.87
CA LYS A 190 10.91 3.93 8.16
C LYS A 190 9.87 4.13 9.27
N ALA A 191 8.78 3.36 9.26
CA ALA A 191 7.76 3.42 10.29
C ALA A 191 8.36 3.09 11.67
N TYR A 192 9.00 1.94 11.82
CA TYR A 192 9.63 1.53 13.07
C TYR A 192 10.74 2.49 13.52
N ALA A 193 11.53 3.04 12.58
CA ALA A 193 12.57 4.02 12.89
C ALA A 193 12.02 5.36 13.40
N ASN A 194 10.72 5.62 13.22
CA ASN A 194 10.00 6.80 13.69
C ASN A 194 8.92 6.44 14.74
N ASP A 195 9.16 5.38 15.50
CA ASP A 195 8.32 4.95 16.63
C ASP A 195 6.88 4.53 16.25
N TRP A 196 6.69 4.05 15.02
CA TRP A 196 5.42 3.54 14.52
C TRP A 196 5.52 2.05 14.20
N ALA A 197 4.58 1.26 14.69
CA ALA A 197 4.51 -0.15 14.38
C ALA A 197 3.81 -0.42 13.03
N ALA A 198 4.25 -1.47 12.36
CA ALA A 198 3.56 -2.07 11.23
C ALA A 198 2.88 -3.37 11.68
N ALA A 199 1.58 -3.50 11.40
CA ALA A 199 0.75 -4.57 11.90
C ALA A 199 0.03 -5.34 10.79
N ILE A 200 -0.18 -6.65 11.04
CA ILE A 200 -1.08 -7.50 10.27
C ILE A 200 -2.28 -7.83 11.15
N THR A 201 -3.48 -7.82 10.59
CA THR A 201 -4.69 -8.22 11.31
C THR A 201 -5.47 -9.30 10.57
N THR A 202 -6.04 -10.25 11.33
CA THR A 202 -6.99 -11.26 10.85
C THR A 202 -8.45 -10.87 11.11
N GLN A 203 -8.71 -9.67 11.65
CA GLN A 203 -10.07 -9.14 11.82
C GLN A 203 -10.71 -8.74 10.49
N VAL A 204 -9.89 -8.41 9.50
CA VAL A 204 -10.28 -8.18 8.11
C VAL A 204 -9.36 -8.96 7.17
N VAL A 205 -9.92 -9.40 6.05
CA VAL A 205 -9.21 -10.19 5.03
C VAL A 205 -9.16 -9.40 3.73
N ALA A 206 -8.03 -9.44 3.05
CA ALA A 206 -7.88 -8.94 1.69
C ALA A 206 -7.12 -9.97 0.86
N GLU A 207 -7.66 -10.31 -0.31
CA GLU A 207 -7.04 -11.23 -1.25
C GLU A 207 -6.52 -10.49 -2.47
N GLU A 208 -5.38 -10.91 -2.98
CA GLU A 208 -4.86 -10.47 -4.27
C GLU A 208 -5.30 -11.45 -5.36
N ASP A 209 -5.72 -10.93 -6.50
CA ASP A 209 -6.00 -11.74 -7.67
C ASP A 209 -4.69 -12.12 -8.38
N GLU A 210 -4.11 -13.25 -8.02
CA GLU A 210 -2.84 -13.73 -8.59
C GLU A 210 -2.91 -14.00 -10.10
N SER A 211 -4.12 -14.26 -10.65
CA SER A 211 -4.31 -14.46 -12.10
C SER A 211 -4.17 -13.16 -12.90
N TYR A 212 -4.18 -12.05 -12.22
CA TYR A 212 -4.25 -10.72 -12.79
C TYR A 212 -3.16 -10.41 -13.83
N LEU A 213 -1.90 -10.68 -13.50
CA LEU A 213 -0.79 -10.49 -14.43
C LEU A 213 -0.73 -11.57 -15.50
N LEU A 214 -1.15 -12.80 -15.20
CA LEU A 214 -1.19 -13.90 -16.16
C LEU A 214 -2.17 -13.61 -17.30
N ASP A 215 -3.39 -13.20 -16.94
CA ASP A 215 -4.50 -13.10 -17.90
C ASP A 215 -4.61 -11.70 -18.52
N LYS A 216 -4.13 -10.66 -17.83
CA LYS A 216 -4.41 -9.25 -18.18
C LYS A 216 -3.18 -8.41 -18.52
N ASN A 217 -1.98 -9.01 -18.59
CA ASN A 217 -0.75 -8.30 -18.89
C ASN A 217 -0.83 -7.46 -20.17
N LYS A 218 -1.49 -7.98 -21.22
CA LYS A 218 -1.69 -7.25 -22.49
C LYS A 218 -2.63 -6.05 -22.32
N SER A 219 -3.70 -6.20 -21.52
CA SER A 219 -4.64 -5.11 -21.26
C SER A 219 -3.98 -3.98 -20.49
N ILE A 220 -3.22 -4.30 -19.45
CA ILE A 220 -2.47 -3.32 -18.68
C ILE A 220 -1.16 -2.85 -19.35
N LYS A 221 -0.87 -3.35 -20.55
CA LYS A 221 0.34 -3.00 -21.34
C LYS A 221 1.63 -3.19 -20.54
N THR A 222 1.81 -4.39 -20.00
CA THR A 222 3.03 -4.78 -19.30
C THR A 222 3.61 -6.05 -19.89
N GLU A 223 4.80 -6.40 -19.46
CA GLU A 223 5.52 -7.60 -19.83
C GLU A 223 4.75 -8.87 -19.45
N SER A 224 5.16 -10.02 -19.95
CA SER A 224 4.65 -11.31 -19.48
C SER A 224 4.91 -11.46 -17.97
N TYR A 225 4.18 -12.37 -17.31
CA TYR A 225 4.35 -12.61 -15.88
C TYR A 225 5.80 -12.92 -15.51
N ASP A 226 6.45 -13.85 -16.21
CA ASP A 226 7.82 -14.27 -15.94
C ASP A 226 8.83 -13.15 -16.16
N GLU A 227 8.70 -12.42 -17.26
CA GLU A 227 9.55 -11.28 -17.55
C GLU A 227 9.36 -10.15 -16.54
N ASN A 228 8.11 -9.83 -16.17
CA ASN A 228 7.82 -8.82 -15.16
C ASN A 228 8.38 -9.21 -13.80
N LEU A 229 8.31 -10.49 -13.41
CA LEU A 229 8.88 -10.99 -12.16
C LEU A 229 10.42 -10.86 -12.14
N GLN A 230 11.08 -11.22 -13.24
CA GLN A 230 12.53 -11.06 -13.35
C GLN A 230 12.96 -9.60 -13.27
N LEU A 231 12.26 -8.71 -13.99
CA LEU A 231 12.53 -7.27 -13.95
C LEU A 231 12.23 -6.67 -12.56
N TYR A 232 11.13 -7.08 -11.92
CA TYR A 232 10.75 -6.68 -10.56
C TYR A 232 11.89 -6.94 -9.56
N VAL A 233 12.40 -8.18 -9.53
CA VAL A 233 13.50 -8.55 -8.64
C VAL A 233 14.80 -7.84 -9.01
N CYS A 234 15.17 -7.84 -10.31
CA CYS A 234 16.43 -7.26 -10.78
C CYS A 234 16.50 -5.74 -10.52
N GLU A 235 15.45 -5.00 -10.85
CA GLU A 235 15.40 -3.55 -10.67
C GLU A 235 15.41 -3.16 -9.18
N GLY A 236 14.65 -3.87 -8.35
CA GLY A 236 14.61 -3.60 -6.91
C GLY A 236 15.92 -3.92 -6.21
N LEU A 237 16.63 -5.00 -6.61
CA LEU A 237 17.96 -5.29 -6.06
C LEU A 237 18.99 -4.23 -6.50
N LYS A 238 18.94 -3.76 -7.75
CA LYS A 238 19.80 -2.65 -8.20
C LYS A 238 19.51 -1.36 -7.41
N TRP A 239 18.24 -1.06 -7.17
CA TRP A 239 17.83 0.07 -6.34
C TRP A 239 18.34 -0.08 -4.89
N ALA A 240 18.13 -1.24 -4.24
CA ALA A 240 18.57 -1.49 -2.88
C ALA A 240 20.10 -1.38 -2.75
N LYS A 241 20.85 -1.86 -3.75
CA LYS A 241 22.30 -1.73 -3.80
C LYS A 241 22.75 -0.26 -3.92
N ARG A 242 22.09 0.51 -4.80
CA ARG A 242 22.42 1.94 -5.01
C ARG A 242 22.12 2.77 -3.76
N LYS A 243 20.98 2.54 -3.12
CA LYS A 243 20.49 3.38 -2.02
C LYS A 243 21.06 3.00 -0.65
N TYR A 244 21.19 1.70 -0.39
CA TYR A 244 21.55 1.14 0.91
C TYR A 244 22.85 0.32 0.92
N GLY A 245 23.43 0.03 -0.24
CA GLY A 245 24.56 -0.89 -0.36
C GLY A 245 24.17 -2.38 -0.23
N PHE A 246 22.88 -2.71 -0.25
CA PHE A 246 22.41 -4.09 -0.06
C PHE A 246 22.50 -4.90 -1.36
N ASN A 247 23.00 -6.12 -1.27
CA ASN A 247 23.21 -6.99 -2.42
C ASN A 247 22.12 -8.06 -2.61
N ASN A 248 21.22 -8.21 -1.64
CA ASN A 248 20.13 -9.19 -1.69
C ASN A 248 18.96 -8.76 -0.79
N ARG A 249 17.80 -9.42 -0.97
CA ARG A 249 16.59 -9.14 -0.19
C ARG A 249 16.76 -9.33 1.31
N TRP A 250 17.59 -10.28 1.73
CA TRP A 250 17.75 -10.60 3.14
C TRP A 250 18.38 -9.46 3.93
N GLN A 251 19.30 -8.70 3.30
CA GLN A 251 19.87 -7.51 3.94
C GLN A 251 18.83 -6.44 4.18
N MET A 252 17.92 -6.21 3.23
CA MET A 252 16.79 -5.28 3.42
C MET A 252 15.81 -5.77 4.49
N MET A 253 15.51 -7.06 4.50
CA MET A 253 14.65 -7.67 5.53
C MET A 253 15.28 -7.59 6.92
N GLN A 254 16.59 -7.83 7.06
CA GLN A 254 17.30 -7.68 8.33
C GLN A 254 17.37 -6.21 8.78
N TYR A 255 17.49 -5.28 7.84
CA TYR A 255 17.42 -3.84 8.14
C TYR A 255 16.06 -3.45 8.72
N SER A 256 14.96 -3.90 8.10
CA SER A 256 13.60 -3.69 8.63
C SER A 256 13.43 -4.35 10.01
N LYS A 257 13.91 -5.59 10.18
CA LYS A 257 13.85 -6.34 11.43
C LYS A 257 14.63 -5.67 12.55
N LEU A 258 15.76 -5.03 12.25
CA LEU A 258 16.54 -4.30 13.26
C LEU A 258 15.69 -3.21 13.94
N PHE A 259 15.00 -2.38 13.18
CA PHE A 259 14.13 -1.34 13.73
C PHE A 259 12.92 -1.92 14.47
N TYR A 260 12.35 -3.02 13.95
CA TYR A 260 11.29 -3.75 14.63
C TYR A 260 11.73 -4.26 16.01
N GLU A 261 12.94 -4.85 16.15
CA GLU A 261 13.44 -5.28 17.44
C GLU A 261 13.69 -4.08 18.38
N LYS A 262 14.26 -3.00 17.87
CA LYS A 262 14.50 -1.76 18.62
C LYS A 262 13.22 -1.12 19.12
N PHE A 263 12.15 -1.13 18.34
CA PHE A 263 10.86 -0.62 18.74
C PHE A 263 10.39 -1.22 20.08
N PHE A 264 10.52 -2.53 20.26
CA PHE A 264 10.12 -3.18 21.52
C PHE A 264 11.10 -2.99 22.69
N GLU A 265 12.29 -2.45 22.45
CA GLU A 265 13.18 -2.01 23.52
C GLU A 265 12.67 -0.67 24.09
N TYR A 266 12.18 0.22 23.23
CA TYR A 266 11.62 1.54 23.61
C TYR A 266 10.17 1.47 24.09
N PHE A 267 9.36 0.52 23.58
CA PHE A 267 7.95 0.32 23.90
C PHE A 267 7.73 -1.12 24.40
N PRO A 268 8.22 -1.47 25.61
CA PRO A 268 8.14 -2.83 26.13
C PRO A 268 6.69 -3.30 26.39
N GLU A 269 5.74 -2.40 26.60
CA GLU A 269 4.31 -2.66 26.73
C GLU A 269 3.70 -3.22 25.45
N GLU A 270 4.26 -2.88 24.28
CA GLU A 270 3.77 -3.36 23.00
C GLU A 270 4.25 -4.80 22.65
N LYS A 271 5.12 -5.40 23.50
CA LYS A 271 5.65 -6.76 23.26
C LYS A 271 4.58 -7.84 23.16
N VAL A 272 3.41 -7.63 23.73
CA VAL A 272 2.25 -8.54 23.63
C VAL A 272 1.80 -8.75 22.17
N TYR A 273 2.08 -7.77 21.29
CA TYR A 273 1.76 -7.83 19.87
C TYR A 273 2.93 -8.33 19.00
N LYS A 274 4.09 -8.58 19.57
CA LYS A 274 5.27 -9.07 18.85
C LYS A 274 5.04 -10.49 18.32
N ILE A 275 5.47 -10.76 17.04
CA ILE A 275 5.61 -12.11 16.48
C ILE A 275 7.00 -12.64 16.79
#